data_d5819b6d4d3319429972ff0420f1df9b
#
_entry.id   d5819b6d4d3319429972ff0420f1df9b
#
_cell.length_a   1.000
_cell.length_b   1.000
_cell.length_c   1.000
_cell.angle_alpha   90.00
_cell.angle_beta   90.00
_cell.angle_gamma   90.00
#
_symmetry.space_group_name_H-M   'P 1'
#
loop_
_entity.id
_entity.type
_entity.pdbx_description
1 polymer ?
#
loop_
_entity_poly.entity_id
_entity_poly.type
_entity_poly.pdbx_seq_one_letter_code
_entity_poly.pdbx_strand_id
1 'polypeptide(L)'
;MNNKSKIQHPDTHFKVMDLIHKYPDISQREIAKQASISLGSVHYCLRALGEKGWLKVKKFKNNPNKSAYFYLLTPEGVFQKSRLAVLFLRRKKQEYDQMKLQIDALSKELYEKN
;
A
#
# COMPACT_ATOMS: atom_id res chain seq x y z
N MET A 1 20.96 -16.26 -2.06
CA MET A 1 20.16 -15.38 -2.90
C MET A 1 19.55 -14.26 -2.08
N ASN A 2 19.89 -13.06 -2.44
CA ASN A 2 19.55 -11.91 -1.63
C ASN A 2 18.35 -11.17 -2.22
N ASN A 3 17.19 -11.30 -1.59
CA ASN A 3 15.96 -10.65 -2.03
C ASN A 3 15.71 -9.29 -1.37
N LYS A 4 16.73 -8.77 -0.66
CA LYS A 4 16.57 -7.51 0.09
C LYS A 4 16.28 -6.32 -0.79
N SER A 5 16.67 -6.35 -2.06
CA SER A 5 16.41 -5.27 -3.00
C SER A 5 15.08 -5.39 -3.71
N LYS A 6 14.41 -6.53 -3.61
CA LYS A 6 13.12 -6.74 -4.26
C LYS A 6 11.98 -6.44 -3.31
N ILE A 7 11.01 -5.68 -3.81
CA ILE A 7 9.78 -5.43 -3.09
C ILE A 7 8.84 -6.59 -3.39
N GLN A 8 8.54 -7.39 -2.36
CA GLN A 8 7.75 -8.61 -2.54
C GLN A 8 6.25 -8.34 -2.69
N HIS A 9 5.77 -7.21 -2.20
CA HIS A 9 4.36 -6.86 -2.28
C HIS A 9 4.22 -5.37 -2.63
N PRO A 10 4.49 -5.02 -3.90
CA PRO A 10 4.53 -3.61 -4.29
C PRO A 10 3.20 -2.88 -4.09
N ASP A 11 2.08 -3.56 -4.29
CA ASP A 11 0.77 -2.94 -4.07
C ASP A 11 0.55 -2.63 -2.59
N THR A 12 0.92 -3.56 -1.71
CA THR A 12 0.82 -3.35 -0.27
C THR A 12 1.73 -2.20 0.18
N HIS A 13 2.96 -2.20 -0.30
CA HIS A 13 3.90 -1.12 0.02
C HIS A 13 3.35 0.23 -0.43
N PHE A 14 2.83 0.29 -1.64
CA PHE A 14 2.27 1.53 -2.16
C PHE A 14 1.10 2.02 -1.30
N LYS A 15 0.15 1.13 -0.98
CA LYS A 15 -1.02 1.49 -0.18
C LYS A 15 -0.62 2.03 1.20
N VAL A 16 0.31 1.36 1.86
CA VAL A 16 0.78 1.77 3.18
C VAL A 16 1.50 3.13 3.09
N MET A 17 2.38 3.29 2.12
CA MET A 17 3.10 4.54 1.93
C MET A 17 2.16 5.70 1.60
N ASP A 18 1.15 5.44 0.79
CA ASP A 18 0.15 6.45 0.43
C ASP A 18 -0.64 6.92 1.64
N LEU A 19 -1.08 5.98 2.48
CA LEU A 19 -1.80 6.31 3.71
C LEU A 19 -0.95 7.12 4.68
N ILE A 20 0.31 6.72 4.85
CA ILE A 20 1.24 7.43 5.71
C ILE A 20 1.51 8.85 5.21
N HIS A 21 1.67 8.99 3.90
CA HIS A 21 1.94 10.29 3.29
C HIS A 21 0.77 11.25 3.50
N LYS A 22 -0.45 10.74 3.39
CA LYS A 22 -1.66 11.54 3.59
C LYS A 22 -1.97 11.79 5.08
N TYR A 23 -1.70 10.79 5.92
CA TYR A 23 -2.05 10.81 7.33
C TYR A 23 -0.87 10.34 8.18
N PRO A 24 0.10 11.23 8.47
CA PRO A 24 1.30 10.82 9.22
C PRO A 24 1.03 10.26 10.62
N ASP A 25 -0.10 10.62 11.22
CA ASP A 25 -0.49 10.16 12.55
C ASP A 25 -1.38 8.92 12.54
N ILE A 26 -1.58 8.31 11.37
CA ILE A 26 -2.45 7.15 11.23
C ILE A 26 -1.94 5.98 12.08
N SER A 27 -2.86 5.30 12.76
CA SER A 27 -2.50 4.11 13.54
C SER A 27 -2.29 2.90 12.66
N GLN A 28 -1.53 1.92 13.17
CA GLN A 28 -1.32 0.68 12.43
C GLN A 28 -2.64 -0.07 12.17
N ARG A 29 -3.55 -0.02 13.13
CA ARG A 29 -4.88 -0.64 12.98
C ARG A 29 -5.67 0.01 11.86
N GLU A 30 -5.60 1.34 11.77
CA GLU A 30 -6.32 2.05 10.71
C GLU A 30 -5.69 1.80 9.36
N ILE A 31 -4.36 1.70 9.29
CA ILE A 31 -3.67 1.29 8.06
C ILE A 31 -4.16 -0.09 7.61
N ALA A 32 -4.20 -1.05 8.55
CA ALA A 32 -4.65 -2.40 8.24
C ALA A 32 -6.07 -2.40 7.67
N LYS A 33 -6.95 -1.65 8.29
CA LYS A 33 -8.34 -1.53 7.88
C LYS A 33 -8.47 -0.92 6.48
N GLN A 34 -7.83 0.22 6.26
CA GLN A 34 -7.97 0.94 4.99
C GLN A 34 -7.25 0.24 3.84
N ALA A 35 -6.13 -0.41 4.10
CA ALA A 35 -5.40 -1.15 3.08
C ALA A 35 -5.91 -2.58 2.89
N SER A 36 -6.85 -3.02 3.72
CA SER A 36 -7.42 -4.38 3.69
C SER A 36 -6.35 -5.45 3.84
N ILE A 37 -5.47 -5.27 4.80
CA ILE A 37 -4.39 -6.23 5.12
C ILE A 37 -4.40 -6.50 6.62
N SER A 38 -3.72 -7.57 7.02
CA SER A 38 -3.62 -7.91 8.44
C SER A 38 -2.72 -6.92 9.18
N LEU A 39 -2.91 -6.83 10.49
CA LEU A 39 -2.05 -6.00 11.33
C LEU A 39 -0.60 -6.48 11.27
N GLY A 40 -0.38 -7.79 11.20
CA GLY A 40 0.96 -8.34 11.01
C GLY A 40 1.61 -7.90 9.72
N SER A 41 0.82 -7.83 8.63
CA SER A 41 1.31 -7.34 7.35
C SER A 41 1.69 -5.87 7.41
N VAL A 42 0.92 -5.05 8.14
CA VAL A 42 1.25 -3.65 8.35
C VAL A 42 2.59 -3.54 9.07
N HIS A 43 2.73 -4.27 10.17
CA HIS A 43 3.94 -4.24 10.96
C HIS A 43 5.17 -4.66 10.14
N TYR A 44 5.03 -5.74 9.39
CA TYR A 44 6.09 -6.22 8.50
C TYR A 44 6.45 -5.17 7.44
N CYS A 45 5.43 -4.57 6.84
CA CYS A 45 5.61 -3.56 5.80
C CYS A 45 6.35 -2.32 6.34
N LEU A 46 5.91 -1.81 7.49
CA LEU A 46 6.54 -0.62 8.11
C LEU A 46 8.01 -0.90 8.43
N ARG A 47 8.29 -2.09 8.94
CA ARG A 47 9.65 -2.49 9.25
C ARG A 47 10.51 -2.54 7.98
N ALA A 48 9.98 -3.15 6.92
CA ALA A 48 10.70 -3.24 5.65
C ALA A 48 10.98 -1.85 5.06
N LEU A 49 10.00 -0.95 5.13
CA LEU A 49 10.17 0.43 4.65
C LEU A 49 11.23 1.17 5.44
N GLY A 50 11.25 0.97 6.76
CA GLY A 50 12.27 1.55 7.62
C GLY A 50 13.67 1.05 7.31
N GLU A 51 13.80 -0.25 7.08
CA GLU A 51 15.07 -0.87 6.73
C GLU A 51 15.61 -0.37 5.40
N LYS A 52 14.74 -0.05 4.46
CA LYS A 52 15.14 0.51 3.16
C LYS A 52 15.48 2.00 3.24
N GLY A 53 15.23 2.64 4.37
CA GLY A 53 15.46 4.08 4.50
C GLY A 53 14.38 4.92 3.82
N TRP A 54 13.22 4.35 3.54
CA TRP A 54 12.11 5.06 2.91
C TRP A 54 11.15 5.66 3.92
N LEU A 55 11.26 5.23 5.17
CA LEU A 55 10.36 5.62 6.24
C LEU A 55 11.15 5.97 7.50
N LYS A 56 10.76 7.06 8.16
CA LYS A 56 11.21 7.42 9.50
C LYS A 56 10.04 7.37 10.45
N VAL A 57 10.30 6.89 11.67
CA VAL A 57 9.30 6.84 12.73
C VAL A 57 9.69 7.85 13.80
N LYS A 58 8.76 8.74 14.13
CA LYS A 58 8.95 9.68 15.24
C LYS A 58 7.96 9.38 16.35
N LYS A 59 8.48 9.23 17.56
CA LYS A 59 7.65 9.04 18.74
C LYS A 59 7.17 10.40 19.26
N PHE A 60 5.89 10.48 19.60
CA PHE A 60 5.29 11.70 20.11
C PHE A 60 5.54 11.82 21.61
N LYS A 61 6.47 12.68 22.01
CA LYS A 61 6.91 12.76 23.42
C LYS A 61 5.91 13.43 24.35
N ASN A 62 5.03 14.29 23.84
CA ASN A 62 4.12 15.10 24.66
C ASN A 62 2.67 14.66 24.57
N ASN A 63 2.43 13.47 24.06
CA ASN A 63 1.07 12.94 23.98
C ASN A 63 0.78 12.13 25.23
N PRO A 64 -0.36 12.37 25.92
CA PRO A 64 -0.76 11.52 27.04
C PRO A 64 -0.93 10.06 26.62
N ASN A 65 -1.11 9.81 25.33
CA ASN A 65 -1.18 8.48 24.75
C ASN A 65 0.22 8.09 24.28
N LYS A 66 0.96 7.37 25.13
CA LYS A 66 2.37 7.04 24.91
C LYS A 66 2.65 6.14 23.70
N SER A 67 1.61 5.65 23.00
CA SER A 67 1.75 4.76 21.86
C SER A 67 1.55 5.46 20.51
N ALA A 68 1.50 6.79 20.49
CA ALA A 68 1.33 7.52 19.24
C ALA A 68 2.67 7.72 18.54
N TYR A 69 2.70 7.35 17.28
CA TYR A 69 3.85 7.51 16.42
C TYR A 69 3.47 8.30 15.19
N PHE A 70 4.42 9.06 14.67
CA PHE A 70 4.33 9.64 13.35
C PHE A 70 5.20 8.84 12.39
N TYR A 71 4.65 8.52 11.25
CA TYR A 71 5.37 7.86 10.18
C TYR A 71 5.60 8.88 9.08
N LEU A 72 6.85 9.09 8.72
CA LEU A 72 7.22 10.09 7.72
C LEU A 72 8.02 9.42 6.61
N LEU A 73 7.64 9.68 5.37
CA LEU A 73 8.42 9.23 4.24
C LEU A 73 9.67 10.10 4.11
N THR A 74 10.81 9.47 3.87
CA THR A 74 12.03 10.17 3.51
C THR A 74 11.91 10.69 2.07
N PRO A 75 12.80 11.58 1.62
CA PRO A 75 12.81 11.97 0.19
C PRO A 75 12.91 10.76 -0.74
N GLU A 76 13.74 9.77 -0.37
CA GLU A 76 13.83 8.52 -1.14
C GLU A 76 12.49 7.77 -1.11
N GLY A 77 11.83 7.75 0.05
CA GLY A 77 10.51 7.11 0.17
C GLY A 77 9.48 7.76 -0.74
N VAL A 78 9.45 9.09 -0.81
CA VAL A 78 8.53 9.81 -1.70
C VAL A 78 8.80 9.45 -3.16
N PHE A 79 10.08 9.41 -3.54
CA PHE A 79 10.47 9.01 -4.89
C PHE A 79 10.02 7.59 -5.21
N GLN A 80 10.28 6.64 -4.31
CA GLN A 80 9.91 5.25 -4.51
C GLN A 80 8.40 5.06 -4.52
N LYS A 81 7.67 5.82 -3.71
CA LYS A 81 6.22 5.80 -3.75
C LYS A 81 5.70 6.18 -5.14
N SER A 82 6.30 7.19 -5.76
CA SER A 82 5.91 7.62 -7.11
C SER A 82 6.13 6.51 -8.14
N ARG A 83 7.26 5.79 -8.03
CA ARG A 83 7.54 4.65 -8.91
C ARG A 83 6.52 3.54 -8.71
N LEU A 84 6.22 3.21 -7.46
CA LEU A 84 5.24 2.18 -7.14
C LEU A 84 3.84 2.57 -7.61
N ALA A 85 3.51 3.86 -7.58
CA ALA A 85 2.23 4.35 -8.06
C ALA A 85 2.02 4.02 -9.54
N VAL A 86 3.05 4.16 -10.36
CA VAL A 86 2.98 3.83 -11.78
C VAL A 86 2.70 2.35 -11.97
N LEU A 87 3.40 1.49 -11.24
CA LEU A 87 3.20 0.04 -11.31
C LEU A 87 1.81 -0.35 -10.81
N PHE A 88 1.36 0.27 -9.74
CA PHE A 88 0.03 0.04 -9.19
C PHE A 88 -1.06 0.40 -10.21
N LEU A 89 -0.92 1.56 -10.84
CA LEU A 89 -1.88 2.00 -11.85
C LEU A 89 -1.94 1.04 -13.04
N ARG A 90 -0.78 0.61 -13.53
CA ARG A 90 -0.73 -0.35 -14.65
C ARG A 90 -1.45 -1.65 -14.30
N ARG A 91 -1.21 -2.16 -13.09
CA ARG A 91 -1.84 -3.40 -12.65
C ARG A 91 -3.33 -3.24 -12.52
N LYS A 92 -3.79 -2.14 -11.92
CA LYS A 92 -5.23 -1.87 -11.79
C LYS A 92 -5.90 -1.73 -13.13
N LYS A 93 -5.21 -1.12 -14.10
CA LYS A 93 -5.74 -0.97 -15.44
C LYS A 93 -5.88 -2.33 -16.14
N GLN A 94 -4.89 -3.21 -15.96
CA GLN A 94 -4.96 -4.57 -16.50
C GLN A 94 -6.10 -5.35 -15.87
N GLU A 95 -6.27 -5.25 -14.55
CA GLU A 95 -7.38 -5.89 -13.84
C GLU A 95 -8.73 -5.38 -14.34
N TYR A 96 -8.83 -4.08 -14.57
CA TYR A 96 -10.03 -3.47 -15.12
C TYR A 96 -10.36 -4.01 -16.50
N ASP A 97 -9.37 -4.08 -17.38
CA ASP A 97 -9.56 -4.57 -18.74
C ASP A 97 -10.00 -6.03 -18.75
N GLN A 98 -9.39 -6.87 -17.91
CA GLN A 98 -9.78 -8.27 -17.76
C GLN A 98 -11.21 -8.40 -17.24
N MET A 99 -11.55 -7.61 -16.23
CA MET A 99 -12.90 -7.62 -15.67
C MET A 99 -13.93 -7.20 -16.71
N LYS A 100 -13.61 -6.19 -17.50
CA LYS A 100 -14.48 -5.72 -18.57
C LYS A 100 -14.75 -6.83 -19.60
N LEU A 101 -13.70 -7.56 -20.00
CA LEU A 101 -13.85 -8.68 -20.92
C LEU A 101 -14.75 -9.77 -20.34
N GLN A 102 -14.59 -10.09 -19.05
CA GLN A 102 -15.44 -11.08 -18.39
C GLN A 102 -16.89 -10.64 -18.33
N ILE A 103 -17.12 -9.38 -18.00
CA ILE A 103 -18.48 -8.83 -17.95
C ILE A 103 -19.13 -8.87 -19.33
N ASP A 104 -18.40 -8.44 -20.36
CA ASP A 104 -18.90 -8.44 -21.73
C ASP A 104 -19.25 -9.85 -22.19
N ALA A 105 -18.39 -10.82 -21.89
CA ALA A 105 -18.61 -12.22 -22.25
C ALA A 105 -19.86 -12.78 -21.57
N LEU A 106 -20.00 -12.53 -20.26
CA LEU A 106 -21.17 -13.01 -19.52
C LEU A 106 -22.44 -12.34 -19.99
N SER A 107 -22.41 -11.04 -20.23
CA SER A 107 -23.56 -10.30 -20.72
C SER A 107 -24.01 -10.85 -22.07
N LYS A 108 -23.07 -11.10 -22.96
CA LYS A 108 -23.37 -11.68 -24.26
C LYS A 108 -24.01 -13.04 -24.13
N GLU A 109 -23.44 -13.91 -23.27
CA GLU A 109 -23.98 -15.25 -23.05
C GLU A 109 -25.40 -15.20 -22.50
N LEU A 110 -25.66 -14.31 -21.53
CA LEU A 110 -26.98 -14.24 -20.88
C LEU A 110 -28.06 -13.59 -21.74
N TYR A 111 -27.70 -12.57 -22.51
CA TYR A 111 -28.70 -11.79 -23.23
C TYR A 111 -28.88 -12.19 -24.68
N GLU A 112 -27.91 -12.84 -25.31
CA GLU A 112 -28.03 -13.30 -26.69
C GLU A 112 -28.65 -14.69 -26.83
N LYS A 113 -28.73 -15.47 -25.76
CA LYS A 113 -29.31 -16.80 -25.79
C LYS A 113 -30.83 -16.83 -25.66
N ASN A 114 -31.44 -15.70 -25.52
CA ASN A 114 -32.92 -15.62 -25.39
C ASN A 114 -33.57 -15.31 -26.72
#